data_6aa25457f62a4c8caaab6c1066f05e76
#
_entry.id   6aa25457f62a4c8caaab6c1066f05e76
#
_cell.length_a   1.000
_cell.length_b   1.000
_cell.length_c   1.000
_cell.angle_alpha   90.00
_cell.angle_beta   90.00
_cell.angle_gamma   90.00
#
_symmetry.space_group_name_H-M   'P 1'
#
loop_
_entity.id
_entity.type
_entity.pdbx_description
1 polymer ?
#
loop_
_entity_poly.entity_id
_entity_poly.type
_entity_poly.pdbx_seq_one_letter_code
_entity_poly.pdbx_strand_id
1 'polypeptide(L)'
;KKEIKAINLVIQNKKEPVTCIIGGSKISTKINVITSLIKKVNNLIIVGAMANNFFVYKNFKVGKSLIEENTKEIIKRIYEKANDSKCEILIPEDCMVGTSFTGSGENKDLNTIKDDEIILDIGLKTIKNIQHKIGQSNTVLWNGPAGYFENKSFMAGTMSIAENISKNTMQRSLISILGGGDTIAAVNKSKNKLSFTHLSTAGGAFLEYLEGKDLPGLSVLK
;
A
#
# COMPACT_ATOMS: atom_id res chain seq x y z
N LYS A 1 14.48 6.95 -19.30
CA LYS A 1 13.87 5.94 -20.24
C LYS A 1 13.39 4.66 -19.51
N LYS A 2 14.17 4.03 -18.60
CA LYS A 2 13.76 2.80 -17.87
C LYS A 2 12.54 3.05 -16.97
N GLU A 3 12.52 4.16 -16.25
CA GLU A 3 11.42 4.58 -15.36
C GLU A 3 10.09 4.69 -16.12
N ILE A 4 10.09 5.41 -17.24
CA ILE A 4 8.90 5.60 -18.09
C ILE A 4 8.38 4.26 -18.63
N LYS A 5 9.29 3.39 -19.10
CA LYS A 5 8.92 2.05 -19.58
C LYS A 5 8.23 1.24 -18.47
N ALA A 6 8.76 1.27 -17.25
CA ALA A 6 8.21 0.54 -16.13
C ALA A 6 6.82 1.06 -15.74
N ILE A 7 6.65 2.38 -15.69
CA ILE A 7 5.37 2.98 -15.34
C ILE A 7 4.32 2.71 -16.43
N ASN A 8 4.70 2.75 -17.71
CA ASN A 8 3.81 2.41 -18.82
C ASN A 8 3.36 0.95 -18.79
N LEU A 9 4.14 0.02 -18.23
CA LEU A 9 3.71 -1.36 -18.01
C LEU A 9 2.49 -1.45 -17.07
N VAL A 10 2.29 -0.49 -16.16
CA VAL A 10 1.13 -0.46 -15.26
C VAL A 10 -0.03 0.34 -15.86
N ILE A 11 0.25 1.39 -16.62
CA ILE A 11 -0.80 2.30 -17.11
C ILE A 11 -1.35 1.86 -18.46
N GLN A 12 -0.48 1.50 -19.41
CA GLN A 12 -0.85 1.23 -20.80
C GLN A 12 -0.82 -0.26 -21.15
N ASN A 13 0.15 -1.01 -20.64
CA ASN A 13 0.40 -2.40 -20.98
C ASN A 13 0.19 -3.35 -19.78
N LYS A 14 -0.72 -2.97 -18.87
CA LYS A 14 -1.00 -3.77 -17.68
C LYS A 14 -1.52 -5.16 -18.03
N LYS A 15 -1.02 -6.16 -17.33
CA LYS A 15 -1.61 -7.51 -17.35
C LYS A 15 -2.56 -7.63 -16.17
N GLU A 16 -3.82 -7.83 -16.44
CA GLU A 16 -4.86 -7.99 -15.40
C GLU A 16 -4.87 -9.43 -14.85
N PRO A 17 -5.26 -9.66 -13.60
CA PRO A 17 -5.67 -8.67 -12.61
C PRO A 17 -4.50 -7.79 -12.11
N VAL A 18 -4.80 -6.50 -11.86
CA VAL A 18 -3.87 -5.53 -11.29
C VAL A 18 -4.23 -5.28 -9.83
N THR A 19 -3.27 -5.45 -8.93
CA THR A 19 -3.42 -5.08 -7.52
C THR A 19 -2.50 -3.92 -7.20
N CYS A 20 -3.06 -2.87 -6.59
CA CYS A 20 -2.28 -1.76 -6.05
C CYS A 20 -2.31 -1.80 -4.53
N ILE A 21 -1.14 -1.73 -3.90
CA ILE A 21 -0.97 -1.63 -2.45
C ILE A 21 -0.48 -0.23 -2.14
N ILE A 22 -1.25 0.52 -1.34
CA ILE A 22 -0.89 1.88 -0.92
C ILE A 22 -0.83 1.94 0.59
N GLY A 23 0.34 2.30 1.11
CA GLY A 23 0.60 2.58 2.51
C GLY A 23 1.02 4.04 2.74
N GLY A 24 1.26 4.35 3.99
CA GLY A 24 1.71 5.67 4.43
C GLY A 24 0.88 6.24 5.57
N SER A 25 1.20 7.47 5.99
CA SER A 25 0.59 8.08 7.19
C SER A 25 -0.68 8.89 6.89
N LYS A 26 -0.73 9.58 5.74
CA LYS A 26 -1.79 10.58 5.45
C LYS A 26 -2.55 10.24 4.18
N ILE A 27 -3.88 10.10 4.30
CA ILE A 27 -4.77 9.86 3.15
C ILE A 27 -4.91 11.12 2.29
N SER A 28 -4.94 12.31 2.91
CA SER A 28 -5.10 13.59 2.21
C SER A 28 -4.01 13.82 1.15
N THR A 29 -2.79 13.40 1.43
CA THR A 29 -1.66 13.55 0.50
C THR A 29 -1.71 12.58 -0.68
N LYS A 30 -2.51 11.53 -0.59
CA LYS A 30 -2.60 10.47 -1.61
C LYS A 30 -3.96 10.35 -2.28
N ILE A 31 -4.91 11.24 -1.97
CA ILE A 31 -6.27 11.18 -2.50
C ILE A 31 -6.30 11.20 -4.03
N ASN A 32 -5.49 12.04 -4.67
CA ASN A 32 -5.44 12.13 -6.13
C ASN A 32 -4.89 10.86 -6.77
N VAL A 33 -3.82 10.30 -6.19
CA VAL A 33 -3.25 9.01 -6.62
C VAL A 33 -4.29 7.90 -6.47
N ILE A 34 -4.91 7.77 -5.28
CA ILE A 34 -5.92 6.76 -4.99
C ILE A 34 -7.07 6.83 -6.00
N THR A 35 -7.62 8.02 -6.21
CA THR A 35 -8.75 8.20 -7.13
C THR A 35 -8.41 7.98 -8.60
N SER A 36 -7.17 8.23 -9.01
CA SER A 36 -6.67 7.90 -10.34
C SER A 36 -6.45 6.39 -10.52
N LEU A 37 -5.89 5.73 -9.51
CA LEU A 37 -5.60 4.30 -9.54
C LEU A 37 -6.85 3.43 -9.52
N ILE A 38 -7.89 3.81 -8.77
CA ILE A 38 -9.18 3.09 -8.72
C ILE A 38 -9.71 2.78 -10.12
N LYS A 39 -9.54 3.70 -11.08
CA LYS A 39 -9.98 3.51 -12.47
C LYS A 39 -9.10 2.57 -13.30
N LYS A 40 -7.94 2.18 -12.76
CA LYS A 40 -6.89 1.47 -13.51
C LYS A 40 -6.55 0.10 -12.93
N VAL A 41 -7.04 -0.21 -11.73
CA VAL A 41 -6.69 -1.45 -11.01
C VAL A 41 -7.94 -2.24 -10.65
N ASN A 42 -7.78 -3.55 -10.47
CA ASN A 42 -8.87 -4.44 -10.05
C ASN A 42 -9.00 -4.46 -8.51
N ASN A 43 -7.86 -4.36 -7.80
CA ASN A 43 -7.83 -4.36 -6.35
C ASN A 43 -6.96 -3.19 -5.84
N LEU A 44 -7.47 -2.47 -4.85
CA LEU A 44 -6.74 -1.44 -4.13
C LEU A 44 -6.66 -1.82 -2.65
N ILE A 45 -5.47 -2.09 -2.17
CA ILE A 45 -5.21 -2.47 -0.78
C ILE A 45 -4.65 -1.25 -0.05
N ILE A 46 -5.34 -0.81 0.99
CA ILE A 46 -4.94 0.31 1.82
C ILE A 46 -4.27 -0.23 3.08
N VAL A 47 -3.04 0.17 3.34
CA VAL A 47 -2.25 -0.25 4.50
C VAL A 47 -1.56 0.95 5.17
N GLY A 48 -0.80 0.71 6.24
CA GLY A 48 -0.14 1.76 7.01
C GLY A 48 -1.13 2.61 7.81
N ALA A 49 -0.66 3.68 8.42
CA ALA A 49 -1.49 4.50 9.31
C ALA A 49 -2.69 5.15 8.61
N MET A 50 -2.65 5.36 7.28
CA MET A 50 -3.82 5.86 6.56
C MET A 50 -5.02 4.90 6.62
N ALA A 51 -4.81 3.60 6.83
CA ALA A 51 -5.88 2.62 6.99
C ALA A 51 -6.73 2.89 8.24
N ASN A 52 -6.16 3.54 9.27
CA ASN A 52 -6.87 3.89 10.49
C ASN A 52 -8.08 4.80 10.21
N ASN A 53 -7.99 5.68 9.21
CA ASN A 53 -9.12 6.53 8.81
C ASN A 53 -10.28 5.71 8.22
N PHE A 54 -9.98 4.64 7.50
CA PHE A 54 -10.99 3.70 6.99
C PHE A 54 -11.63 2.89 8.12
N PHE A 55 -10.86 2.55 9.17
CA PHE A 55 -11.40 1.91 10.37
C PHE A 55 -12.37 2.82 11.09
N VAL A 56 -11.99 4.09 11.34
CA VAL A 56 -12.87 5.09 11.94
C VAL A 56 -14.13 5.32 11.09
N TYR A 57 -14.01 5.37 9.78
CA TYR A 57 -15.15 5.47 8.86
C TYR A 57 -16.12 4.29 9.02
N LYS A 58 -15.60 3.08 9.30
CA LYS A 58 -16.38 1.87 9.59
C LYS A 58 -16.77 1.70 11.06
N ASN A 59 -16.60 2.73 11.88
CA ASN A 59 -16.91 2.78 13.30
C ASN A 59 -16.06 1.83 14.18
N PHE A 60 -14.88 1.44 13.76
CA PHE A 60 -13.92 0.76 14.60
C PHE A 60 -13.15 1.77 15.47
N LYS A 61 -12.81 1.36 16.70
CA LYS A 61 -11.88 2.09 17.55
C LYS A 61 -10.44 1.86 17.07
N VAL A 62 -9.61 2.88 17.18
CA VAL A 62 -8.20 2.83 16.76
C VAL A 62 -7.22 3.25 17.86
N GLY A 63 -7.72 3.41 19.11
CA GLY A 63 -6.91 3.82 20.25
C GLY A 63 -6.20 5.16 20.03
N LYS A 64 -4.90 5.18 20.34
CA LYS A 64 -4.01 6.35 20.11
C LYS A 64 -3.38 6.36 18.70
N SER A 65 -3.90 5.56 17.79
CA SER A 65 -3.34 5.49 16.43
C SER A 65 -3.48 6.81 15.68
N LEU A 66 -2.53 7.07 14.79
CA LEU A 66 -2.58 8.26 13.94
C LEU A 66 -3.81 8.23 13.03
N ILE A 67 -4.59 9.30 13.06
CA ILE A 67 -5.71 9.59 12.16
C ILE A 67 -5.62 11.01 11.64
N GLU A 68 -6.27 11.29 10.53
CA GLU A 68 -6.50 12.66 10.04
C GLU A 68 -7.96 13.03 10.29
N GLU A 69 -8.18 14.26 10.71
CA GLU A 69 -9.52 14.82 10.88
C GLU A 69 -10.21 15.05 9.53
N ASN A 70 -11.54 15.10 9.54
CA ASN A 70 -12.37 15.45 8.38
C ASN A 70 -12.17 14.56 7.13
N THR A 71 -11.78 13.30 7.31
CA THR A 71 -11.55 12.35 6.19
C THR A 71 -12.80 11.59 5.74
N LYS A 72 -13.92 11.70 6.45
CA LYS A 72 -15.13 10.92 6.19
C LYS A 72 -15.64 11.07 4.74
N GLU A 73 -15.76 12.31 4.26
CA GLU A 73 -16.22 12.58 2.89
C GLU A 73 -15.20 12.13 1.83
N ILE A 74 -13.92 12.19 2.16
CA ILE A 74 -12.84 11.68 1.29
C ILE A 74 -13.00 10.17 1.12
N ILE A 75 -13.17 9.42 2.21
CA ILE A 75 -13.28 7.96 2.18
C ILE A 75 -14.58 7.54 1.49
N LYS A 76 -15.69 8.22 1.75
CA LYS A 76 -16.96 8.00 1.06
C LYS A 76 -16.78 8.09 -0.45
N ARG A 77 -16.15 9.16 -0.95
CA ARG A 77 -15.87 9.35 -2.39
C ARG A 77 -14.95 8.28 -2.96
N ILE A 78 -14.00 7.78 -2.16
CA ILE A 78 -13.12 6.68 -2.57
C ILE A 78 -13.95 5.41 -2.80
N TYR A 79 -14.85 5.05 -1.87
CA TYR A 79 -15.72 3.88 -2.03
C TYR A 79 -16.70 4.02 -3.19
N GLU A 80 -17.33 5.20 -3.37
CA GLU A 80 -18.23 5.47 -4.50
C GLU A 80 -17.49 5.27 -5.83
N LYS A 81 -16.32 5.89 -6.00
CA LYS A 81 -15.52 5.73 -7.22
C LYS A 81 -15.05 4.29 -7.45
N ALA A 82 -14.73 3.57 -6.38
CA ALA A 82 -14.32 2.18 -6.49
C ALA A 82 -15.47 1.30 -6.96
N ASN A 83 -16.68 1.53 -6.45
CA ASN A 83 -17.88 0.85 -6.90
C ASN A 83 -18.16 1.10 -8.39
N ASP A 84 -18.12 2.37 -8.82
CA ASP A 84 -18.33 2.75 -10.23
C ASP A 84 -17.30 2.13 -11.17
N SER A 85 -16.07 1.95 -10.70
CA SER A 85 -14.96 1.40 -11.47
C SER A 85 -14.79 -0.13 -11.32
N LYS A 86 -15.63 -0.80 -10.53
CA LYS A 86 -15.54 -2.22 -10.17
C LYS A 86 -14.17 -2.57 -9.55
N CYS A 87 -13.57 -1.62 -8.82
CA CYS A 87 -12.33 -1.82 -8.08
C CYS A 87 -12.64 -2.28 -6.66
N GLU A 88 -12.12 -3.43 -6.26
CA GLU A 88 -12.27 -3.91 -4.88
C GLU A 88 -11.32 -3.15 -3.95
N ILE A 89 -11.86 -2.50 -2.89
CA ILE A 89 -11.04 -1.89 -1.85
C ILE A 89 -10.90 -2.87 -0.69
N LEU A 90 -9.66 -3.20 -0.36
CA LEU A 90 -9.32 -4.03 0.80
C LEU A 90 -8.63 -3.16 1.85
N ILE A 91 -9.09 -3.31 3.09
CA ILE A 91 -8.46 -2.73 4.27
C ILE A 91 -8.09 -3.87 5.22
N PRO A 92 -7.13 -3.69 6.15
CA PRO A 92 -6.78 -4.72 7.10
C PRO A 92 -7.98 -5.19 7.94
N GLU A 93 -8.01 -6.48 8.26
CA GLU A 93 -9.04 -7.10 9.10
C GLU A 93 -8.57 -7.31 10.54
N ASP A 94 -7.27 -7.33 10.74
CA ASP A 94 -6.57 -7.41 12.02
C ASP A 94 -5.30 -6.57 11.96
N CYS A 95 -4.76 -6.24 13.12
CA CYS A 95 -3.63 -5.35 13.28
C CYS A 95 -2.62 -5.87 14.30
N MET A 96 -1.37 -5.47 14.12
CA MET A 96 -0.35 -5.53 15.16
C MET A 96 -0.39 -4.22 15.93
N VAL A 97 -0.70 -4.29 17.22
CA VAL A 97 -0.79 -3.12 18.08
C VAL A 97 0.32 -3.11 19.13
N GLY A 98 0.68 -1.93 19.60
CA GLY A 98 1.59 -1.73 20.73
C GLY A 98 1.17 -0.54 21.55
N THR A 99 1.73 -0.38 22.76
CA THR A 99 1.51 0.81 23.61
C THR A 99 2.55 1.90 23.34
N SER A 100 3.59 1.58 22.59
CA SER A 100 4.64 2.52 22.16
C SER A 100 5.29 2.08 20.85
N PHE A 101 5.98 3.00 20.18
CA PHE A 101 6.72 2.73 18.94
C PHE A 101 7.97 1.87 19.15
N THR A 102 8.50 1.80 20.37
CA THR A 102 9.73 1.06 20.72
C THR A 102 9.48 -0.29 21.36
N GLY A 103 8.23 -0.61 21.67
CA GLY A 103 7.82 -1.84 22.37
C GLY A 103 7.70 -3.07 21.47
N SER A 104 7.15 -4.13 22.04
CA SER A 104 6.68 -5.31 21.33
C SER A 104 5.25 -5.12 20.87
N GLY A 105 4.84 -5.90 19.86
CA GLY A 105 3.48 -5.89 19.35
C GLY A 105 2.66 -7.11 19.75
N GLU A 106 1.34 -6.94 19.74
CA GLU A 106 0.35 -8.01 19.89
C GLU A 106 -0.59 -7.99 18.68
N ASN A 107 -0.89 -9.17 18.11
CA ASN A 107 -1.86 -9.27 17.02
C ASN A 107 -3.29 -9.25 17.56
N LYS A 108 -4.12 -8.34 17.05
CA LYS A 108 -5.49 -8.16 17.51
C LYS A 108 -6.49 -8.00 16.38
N ASP A 109 -7.70 -8.47 16.60
CA ASP A 109 -8.86 -8.11 15.79
C ASP A 109 -9.25 -6.64 16.03
N LEU A 110 -9.76 -5.97 15.00
CA LEU A 110 -10.12 -4.54 15.05
C LEU A 110 -11.10 -4.20 16.19
N ASN A 111 -12.00 -5.13 16.54
CA ASN A 111 -12.98 -4.92 17.62
C ASN A 111 -12.38 -4.96 19.04
N THR A 112 -11.13 -5.37 19.19
CA THR A 112 -10.50 -5.60 20.50
C THR A 112 -9.41 -4.58 20.82
N ILE A 113 -9.23 -3.57 19.98
CA ILE A 113 -8.24 -2.52 20.16
C ILE A 113 -8.65 -1.62 21.33
N LYS A 114 -7.72 -1.42 22.28
CA LYS A 114 -7.93 -0.60 23.48
C LYS A 114 -7.59 0.86 23.23
N ASP A 115 -8.08 1.73 24.12
CA ASP A 115 -7.91 3.19 24.00
C ASP A 115 -6.46 3.65 24.17
N ASP A 116 -5.59 2.86 24.82
CA ASP A 116 -4.17 3.16 25.05
C ASP A 116 -3.24 2.55 23.99
N GLU A 117 -3.76 1.76 23.06
CA GLU A 117 -3.00 1.06 22.03
C GLU A 117 -2.84 1.89 20.75
N ILE A 118 -1.79 1.58 20.00
CA ILE A 118 -1.45 2.17 18.71
C ILE A 118 -1.37 1.06 17.68
N ILE A 119 -2.04 1.19 16.56
CA ILE A 119 -1.91 0.29 15.40
C ILE A 119 -0.59 0.62 14.70
N LEU A 120 0.32 -0.34 14.66
CA LEU A 120 1.68 -0.16 14.15
C LEU A 120 2.05 -1.05 12.97
N ASP A 121 1.26 -2.11 12.68
CA ASP A 121 1.38 -2.93 11.47
C ASP A 121 0.04 -3.63 11.18
N ILE A 122 -0.05 -4.25 10.04
CA ILE A 122 -1.16 -5.16 9.69
C ILE A 122 -0.98 -6.50 10.41
N GLY A 123 -2.10 -7.16 10.71
CA GLY A 123 -2.09 -8.44 11.41
C GLY A 123 -1.89 -9.66 10.50
N LEU A 124 -1.80 -10.83 11.12
CA LEU A 124 -1.48 -12.10 10.45
C LEU A 124 -2.55 -12.54 9.45
N LYS A 125 -3.83 -12.29 9.75
CA LYS A 125 -4.95 -12.60 8.84
C LYS A 125 -4.88 -11.71 7.60
N THR A 126 -4.66 -10.42 7.82
CA THR A 126 -4.48 -9.44 6.74
C THR A 126 -3.30 -9.79 5.85
N ILE A 127 -2.16 -10.19 6.43
CA ILE A 127 -0.98 -10.66 5.68
C ILE A 127 -1.37 -11.80 4.74
N LYS A 128 -2.07 -12.82 5.22
CA LYS A 128 -2.50 -13.96 4.41
C LYS A 128 -3.42 -13.54 3.26
N ASN A 129 -4.36 -12.64 3.52
CA ASN A 129 -5.28 -12.12 2.52
C ASN A 129 -4.54 -11.33 1.42
N ILE A 130 -3.58 -10.50 1.80
CA ILE A 130 -2.73 -9.76 0.85
C ILE A 130 -1.88 -10.72 0.01
N GLN A 131 -1.27 -11.73 0.63
CA GLN A 131 -0.50 -12.76 -0.08
C GLN A 131 -1.36 -13.49 -1.11
N HIS A 132 -2.60 -13.84 -0.75
CA HIS A 132 -3.55 -14.48 -1.66
C HIS A 132 -3.87 -13.55 -2.86
N LYS A 133 -4.17 -12.27 -2.60
CA LYS A 133 -4.42 -11.28 -3.68
C LYS A 133 -3.22 -11.09 -4.59
N ILE A 134 -2.01 -10.99 -4.05
CA ILE A 134 -0.77 -10.94 -4.84
C ILE A 134 -0.64 -12.20 -5.70
N GLY A 135 -0.94 -13.37 -5.12
CA GLY A 135 -0.90 -14.66 -5.83
C GLY A 135 -1.87 -14.76 -7.00
N GLN A 136 -2.99 -14.03 -6.98
CA GLN A 136 -3.98 -13.96 -8.06
C GLN A 136 -3.67 -12.86 -9.09
N SER A 137 -2.74 -11.96 -8.80
CA SER A 137 -2.44 -10.81 -9.64
C SER A 137 -1.42 -11.13 -10.74
N ASN A 138 -1.53 -10.47 -11.88
CA ASN A 138 -0.53 -10.48 -12.94
C ASN A 138 0.32 -9.19 -12.93
N THR A 139 -0.18 -8.14 -12.28
CA THR A 139 0.56 -6.89 -12.06
C THR A 139 0.34 -6.43 -10.62
N VAL A 140 1.40 -6.06 -9.93
CA VAL A 140 1.36 -5.44 -8.60
C VAL A 140 2.10 -4.12 -8.63
N LEU A 141 1.43 -3.09 -8.13
CA LEU A 141 1.99 -1.79 -7.84
C LEU A 141 2.01 -1.60 -6.33
N TRP A 142 3.15 -1.22 -5.75
CA TRP A 142 3.26 -1.01 -4.31
C TRP A 142 3.95 0.30 -3.97
N ASN A 143 3.31 1.12 -3.13
CA ASN A 143 3.84 2.38 -2.63
C ASN A 143 3.47 2.60 -1.16
N GLY A 144 4.46 2.65 -0.30
CA GLY A 144 4.34 2.86 1.14
C GLY A 144 4.33 1.56 1.96
N PRO A 145 5.01 1.53 3.10
CA PRO A 145 5.06 0.38 4.00
C PRO A 145 3.71 0.11 4.64
N ALA A 146 3.52 -1.13 5.10
CA ALA A 146 2.29 -1.56 5.77
C ALA A 146 2.29 -1.25 7.27
N GLY A 147 3.47 -1.13 7.88
CA GLY A 147 3.63 -0.88 9.30
C GLY A 147 4.80 0.04 9.61
N TYR A 148 5.05 0.25 10.89
CA TYR A 148 6.17 1.02 11.43
C TYR A 148 7.46 0.20 11.35
N PHE A 149 7.98 0.07 10.13
CA PHE A 149 9.09 -0.83 9.76
C PHE A 149 10.44 -0.45 10.39
N GLU A 150 10.54 0.70 11.04
CA GLU A 150 11.71 1.14 11.81
C GLU A 150 11.94 0.24 13.02
N ASN A 151 10.86 -0.30 13.61
CA ASN A 151 10.91 -1.29 14.68
C ASN A 151 10.63 -2.69 14.12
N LYS A 152 11.49 -3.65 14.45
CA LYS A 152 11.37 -5.05 14.01
C LYS A 152 10.06 -5.71 14.44
N SER A 153 9.46 -5.30 15.56
CA SER A 153 8.18 -5.81 16.04
C SER A 153 7.00 -5.44 15.13
N PHE A 154 7.15 -4.42 14.28
CA PHE A 154 6.07 -3.85 13.45
C PHE A 154 6.43 -3.79 11.96
N MET A 155 7.35 -4.66 11.51
CA MET A 155 7.77 -4.72 10.12
C MET A 155 7.30 -5.98 9.37
N ALA A 156 6.65 -6.90 10.07
CA ALA A 156 6.29 -8.20 9.52
C ALA A 156 5.35 -8.08 8.31
N GLY A 157 4.36 -7.19 8.38
CA GLY A 157 3.45 -6.91 7.28
C GLY A 157 4.19 -6.43 6.03
N THR A 158 5.06 -5.45 6.19
CA THR A 158 5.86 -4.89 5.09
C THR A 158 6.79 -5.93 4.48
N MET A 159 7.50 -6.71 5.30
CA MET A 159 8.40 -7.76 4.82
C MET A 159 7.65 -8.87 4.11
N SER A 160 6.51 -9.30 4.65
CA SER A 160 5.68 -10.33 4.03
C SER A 160 5.17 -9.93 2.64
N ILE A 161 4.75 -8.68 2.47
CA ILE A 161 4.36 -8.12 1.16
C ILE A 161 5.56 -8.17 0.21
N ALA A 162 6.73 -7.68 0.63
CA ALA A 162 7.94 -7.63 -0.19
C ALA A 162 8.37 -9.03 -0.65
N GLU A 163 8.46 -9.98 0.26
CA GLU A 163 8.87 -11.36 -0.02
C GLU A 163 7.88 -12.08 -0.94
N ASN A 164 6.57 -11.87 -0.72
CA ASN A 164 5.55 -12.48 -1.55
C ASN A 164 5.53 -11.91 -2.98
N ILE A 165 5.66 -10.59 -3.14
CA ILE A 165 5.82 -9.96 -4.46
C ILE A 165 7.07 -10.50 -5.15
N SER A 166 8.21 -10.53 -4.47
CA SER A 166 9.48 -11.03 -5.02
C SER A 166 9.36 -12.49 -5.47
N LYS A 167 8.80 -13.35 -4.63
CA LYS A 167 8.56 -14.76 -4.96
C LYS A 167 7.72 -14.92 -6.23
N ASN A 168 6.59 -14.23 -6.32
CA ASN A 168 5.70 -14.30 -7.48
C ASN A 168 6.35 -13.68 -8.75
N THR A 169 7.20 -12.65 -8.59
CA THR A 169 7.97 -12.07 -9.70
C THR A 169 8.92 -13.08 -10.30
N MET A 170 9.63 -13.83 -9.46
CA MET A 170 10.60 -14.85 -9.91
C MET A 170 9.91 -16.12 -10.45
N GLN A 171 8.83 -16.57 -9.82
CA GLN A 171 8.23 -17.88 -10.12
C GLN A 171 7.09 -17.82 -11.14
N ARG A 172 6.36 -16.70 -11.25
CA ARG A 172 5.15 -16.58 -12.07
C ARG A 172 5.20 -15.43 -13.07
N SER A 173 6.35 -14.78 -13.24
CA SER A 173 6.50 -13.61 -14.11
C SER A 173 5.52 -12.47 -13.76
N LEU A 174 5.21 -12.30 -12.48
CA LEU A 174 4.45 -11.18 -11.99
C LEU A 174 5.16 -9.87 -12.36
N ILE A 175 4.43 -8.94 -12.96
CA ILE A 175 4.94 -7.58 -13.16
C ILE A 175 4.82 -6.84 -11.83
N SER A 176 5.95 -6.53 -11.21
CA SER A 176 6.00 -5.87 -9.91
C SER A 176 6.74 -4.54 -10.00
N ILE A 177 6.07 -3.46 -9.58
CA ILE A 177 6.63 -2.12 -9.59
C ILE A 177 6.46 -1.53 -8.19
N LEU A 178 7.59 -1.18 -7.58
CA LEU A 178 7.65 -0.58 -6.26
C LEU A 178 8.11 0.87 -6.39
N GLY A 179 7.48 1.76 -5.63
CA GLY A 179 7.87 3.16 -5.57
C GLY A 179 7.74 3.75 -4.16
N GLY A 180 8.43 4.87 -3.96
CA GLY A 180 8.46 5.57 -2.69
C GLY A 180 9.69 5.25 -1.85
N GLY A 181 10.31 6.30 -1.28
CA GLY A 181 11.53 6.18 -0.49
C GLY A 181 11.39 5.24 0.69
N ASP A 182 10.28 5.36 1.44
CA ASP A 182 10.03 4.51 2.62
C ASP A 182 9.83 3.03 2.22
N THR A 183 9.18 2.76 1.07
CA THR A 183 9.03 1.40 0.56
C THR A 183 10.38 0.77 0.25
N ILE A 184 11.24 1.53 -0.45
CA ILE A 184 12.59 1.07 -0.81
C ILE A 184 13.46 0.90 0.44
N ALA A 185 13.38 1.85 1.39
CA ALA A 185 14.10 1.76 2.65
C ALA A 185 13.69 0.53 3.47
N ALA A 186 12.39 0.23 3.50
CA ALA A 186 11.87 -0.95 4.18
C ALA A 186 12.32 -2.25 3.50
N VAL A 187 12.22 -2.34 2.18
CA VAL A 187 12.65 -3.51 1.39
C VAL A 187 14.15 -3.78 1.56
N ASN A 188 14.97 -2.73 1.64
CA ASN A 188 16.42 -2.85 1.85
C ASN A 188 16.80 -3.40 3.25
N LYS A 189 15.86 -3.44 4.22
CA LYS A 189 16.08 -4.12 5.50
C LYS A 189 15.95 -5.64 5.42
N SER A 190 15.46 -6.18 4.31
CA SER A 190 15.36 -7.63 4.11
C SER A 190 16.75 -8.26 4.14
N LYS A 191 16.86 -9.39 4.85
CA LYS A 191 18.05 -10.24 4.81
C LYS A 191 18.14 -11.07 3.54
N ASN A 192 17.01 -11.25 2.85
CA ASN A 192 16.90 -12.03 1.63
C ASN A 192 17.13 -11.11 0.41
N LYS A 193 17.73 -11.66 -0.64
CA LYS A 193 17.80 -10.97 -1.92
C LYS A 193 16.40 -10.98 -2.55
N LEU A 194 15.77 -9.82 -2.62
CA LEU A 194 14.47 -9.65 -3.25
C LEU A 194 14.63 -9.21 -4.71
N SER A 195 13.69 -9.64 -5.55
CA SER A 195 13.69 -9.34 -6.98
C SER A 195 12.34 -8.76 -7.39
N PHE A 196 12.37 -7.66 -8.12
CA PHE A 196 11.18 -6.97 -8.63
C PHE A 196 11.41 -6.59 -10.09
N THR A 197 10.32 -6.44 -10.85
CA THR A 197 10.43 -5.99 -12.26
C THR A 197 11.02 -4.59 -12.32
N HIS A 198 10.61 -3.71 -11.41
CA HIS A 198 11.15 -2.36 -11.30
C HIS A 198 11.06 -1.78 -9.89
N LEU A 199 12.11 -1.10 -9.47
CA LEU A 199 12.16 -0.26 -8.27
C LEU A 199 12.27 1.19 -8.74
N SER A 200 11.20 1.97 -8.52
CA SER A 200 11.19 3.38 -8.91
C SER A 200 11.96 4.22 -7.89
N THR A 201 12.97 4.90 -8.38
CA THR A 201 13.73 5.89 -7.61
C THR A 201 13.19 7.32 -7.76
N ALA A 202 12.12 7.50 -8.54
CA ALA A 202 11.56 8.81 -8.86
C ALA A 202 10.75 9.47 -7.72
N GLY A 203 10.61 8.79 -6.56
CA GLY A 203 9.95 9.35 -5.39
C GLY A 203 8.54 9.87 -5.68
N GLY A 204 8.29 11.16 -5.40
CA GLY A 204 6.99 11.82 -5.65
C GLY A 204 6.57 11.84 -7.11
N ALA A 205 7.52 12.01 -8.04
CA ALA A 205 7.25 12.02 -9.48
C ALA A 205 6.63 10.69 -9.98
N PHE A 206 6.95 9.57 -9.35
CA PHE A 206 6.28 8.29 -9.62
C PHE A 206 4.78 8.36 -9.33
N LEU A 207 4.40 8.90 -8.18
CA LEU A 207 3.00 9.08 -7.81
C LEU A 207 2.29 10.09 -8.68
N GLU A 208 2.93 11.24 -8.99
CA GLU A 208 2.38 12.27 -9.88
C GLU A 208 2.10 11.73 -11.29
N TYR A 209 2.96 10.86 -11.80
CA TYR A 209 2.73 10.21 -13.09
C TYR A 209 1.55 9.23 -13.01
N LEU A 210 1.39 8.51 -11.91
CA LEU A 210 0.23 7.64 -11.68
C LEU A 210 -1.08 8.45 -11.56
N GLU A 211 -1.02 9.68 -11.09
CA GLU A 211 -2.13 10.64 -11.11
C GLU A 211 -2.51 11.08 -12.53
N GLY A 212 -1.63 10.88 -13.50
CA GLY A 212 -1.80 11.33 -14.88
C GLY A 212 -1.32 12.76 -15.12
N LYS A 213 -0.50 13.30 -14.20
CA LYS A 213 0.12 14.64 -14.37
C LYS A 213 1.24 14.57 -15.41
N ASP A 214 1.33 15.60 -16.24
CA ASP A 214 2.49 15.81 -17.10
C ASP A 214 3.70 16.14 -16.22
N LEU A 215 4.73 15.32 -16.33
CA LEU A 215 5.99 15.57 -15.62
C LEU A 215 6.89 16.43 -16.48
N PRO A 216 7.35 17.63 -16.03
CA PRO A 216 8.22 18.52 -16.82
C PRO A 216 9.47 17.83 -17.34
N GLY A 217 10.07 16.93 -16.57
CA GLY A 217 11.23 16.13 -16.98
C GLY A 217 10.93 15.08 -18.07
N LEU A 218 9.65 14.77 -18.35
CA LEU A 218 9.25 13.87 -19.43
C LEU A 218 8.90 14.63 -20.71
N SER A 219 8.39 15.85 -20.62
CA SER A 219 8.06 16.68 -21.77
C SER A 219 9.30 17.06 -22.60
N VAL A 220 10.46 17.12 -21.94
CA VAL A 220 11.76 17.40 -22.60
C VAL A 220 12.34 16.17 -23.31
N LEU A 221 11.80 14.97 -23.06
CA LEU A 221 12.28 13.71 -23.66
C LEU A 221 11.40 13.19 -24.80
N LYS A 222 10.35 13.90 -25.13
CA LYS A 222 9.52 13.72 -26.34
C LYS A 222 10.08 14.54 -27.47
#